data_f5bc23c1f7400f84500bb768649952eb
#
_entry.id   f5bc23c1f7400f84500bb768649952eb
#
_cell.length_a   1.000
_cell.length_b   1.000
_cell.length_c   1.000
_cell.angle_alpha   90.00
_cell.angle_beta   90.00
_cell.angle_gamma   90.00
#
_symmetry.space_group_name_H-M   'P 1'
#
loop_
_entity.id
_entity.type
_entity.pdbx_description
1 polymer ?
#
loop_
_entity_poly.entity_id
_entity_poly.type
_entity_poly.pdbx_seq_one_letter_code
_entity_poly.pdbx_strand_id
1 'polypeptide(L)'
;GHTEAGCDLARLAGFEASSVIVEILNDDGSMARSDDLYKFGKKHDIKVGHIADLIHYRVENEKTVERISQRPFKTKYGDFELYSYLDTIHNDIHIALVKGTVSHKTEPYVRVHMENIFKDVLQEVHRGFSINSALDMISEVDNGVFLLLRKQSNQAILENIDNQDYRSSDDDKTF
;
A
#
# COMPACT_ATOMS: atom_id res chain seq x y z
N GLY A 1 11.83 2.69 -9.07
CA GLY A 1 13.09 2.15 -9.60
C GLY A 1 14.32 2.97 -9.21
N HIS A 2 15.41 2.88 -9.97
CA HIS A 2 16.67 3.57 -9.66
C HIS A 2 16.58 5.11 -9.77
N THR A 3 15.70 5.62 -10.61
CA THR A 3 15.45 7.06 -10.75
C THR A 3 14.87 7.63 -9.48
N GLU A 4 13.83 7.01 -8.96
CA GLU A 4 13.20 7.40 -7.71
C GLU A 4 14.14 7.23 -6.53
N ALA A 5 14.92 6.14 -6.52
CA ALA A 5 15.90 5.87 -5.46
C ALA A 5 16.98 6.96 -5.42
N GLY A 6 17.45 7.45 -6.57
CA GLY A 6 18.40 8.56 -6.64
C GLY A 6 17.83 9.86 -6.06
N CYS A 7 16.59 10.20 -6.41
CA CYS A 7 15.91 11.37 -5.86
C CYS A 7 15.66 11.24 -4.35
N ASP A 8 15.28 10.03 -3.90
CA ASP A 8 15.05 9.75 -2.49
C ASP A 8 16.33 9.87 -1.66
N LEU A 9 17.45 9.33 -2.15
CA LEU A 9 18.75 9.46 -1.48
C LEU A 9 19.19 10.91 -1.38
N ALA A 10 19.01 11.71 -2.43
CA ALA A 10 19.31 13.14 -2.41
C ALA A 10 18.47 13.87 -1.35
N ARG A 11 17.17 13.59 -1.29
CA ARG A 11 16.25 14.17 -0.30
C ARG A 11 16.61 13.75 1.12
N LEU A 12 16.91 12.47 1.36
CA LEU A 12 17.32 11.96 2.67
C LEU A 12 18.66 12.57 3.14
N ALA A 13 19.53 12.94 2.21
CA ALA A 13 20.77 13.65 2.51
C ALA A 13 20.56 15.18 2.73
N GLY A 14 19.33 15.68 2.66
CA GLY A 14 19.00 17.10 2.86
C GLY A 14 19.22 17.97 1.63
N PHE A 15 19.32 17.37 0.45
CA PHE A 15 19.48 18.09 -0.82
C PHE A 15 18.17 18.13 -1.62
N GLU A 16 18.18 18.89 -2.72
CA GLU A 16 17.09 18.87 -3.69
C GLU A 16 16.97 17.47 -4.30
N ALA A 17 15.73 17.03 -4.56
CA ALA A 17 15.42 15.69 -5.03
C ALA A 17 15.80 15.48 -6.50
N SER A 18 17.08 15.55 -6.80
CA SER A 18 17.65 15.35 -8.13
C SER A 18 18.93 14.52 -8.04
N SER A 19 19.18 13.68 -9.06
CA SER A 19 20.39 12.87 -9.13
C SER A 19 20.79 12.59 -10.57
N VAL A 20 22.08 12.41 -10.78
CA VAL A 20 22.61 11.89 -12.05
C VAL A 20 22.69 10.38 -11.92
N ILE A 21 22.13 9.67 -12.89
CA ILE A 21 22.13 8.23 -12.96
C ILE A 21 22.84 7.73 -14.21
N VAL A 22 23.50 6.59 -14.10
CA VAL A 22 24.19 5.93 -15.22
C VAL A 22 24.13 4.42 -15.00
N GLU A 23 24.03 3.68 -16.09
CA GLU A 23 24.10 2.23 -16.06
C GLU A 23 25.54 1.76 -16.17
N ILE A 24 25.92 0.76 -15.37
CA ILE A 24 27.27 0.19 -15.37
C ILE A 24 27.25 -1.02 -16.28
N LEU A 25 28.13 -1.01 -17.29
CA LEU A 25 28.34 -2.09 -18.22
C LEU A 25 29.64 -2.84 -17.91
N ASN A 26 29.66 -4.12 -18.19
CA ASN A 26 30.86 -4.94 -18.21
C ASN A 26 31.74 -4.59 -19.43
N ASP A 27 32.99 -5.03 -19.43
CA ASP A 27 33.95 -4.76 -20.53
C ASP A 27 33.48 -5.37 -21.88
N ASP A 28 32.63 -6.38 -21.84
CA ASP A 28 32.04 -7.02 -23.01
C ASP A 28 30.78 -6.31 -23.51
N GLY A 29 30.37 -5.21 -22.89
CA GLY A 29 29.18 -4.43 -23.20
C GLY A 29 27.88 -4.99 -22.61
N SER A 30 27.90 -6.09 -21.89
CA SER A 30 26.73 -6.58 -21.18
C SER A 30 26.42 -5.74 -19.94
N MET A 31 25.16 -5.76 -19.51
CA MET A 31 24.73 -5.05 -18.30
C MET A 31 25.32 -5.70 -17.05
N ALA A 32 26.04 -4.95 -16.23
CA ALA A 32 26.55 -5.41 -14.95
C ALA A 32 25.42 -5.84 -14.01
N ARG A 33 25.55 -7.01 -13.38
CA ARG A 33 24.60 -7.56 -12.42
C ARG A 33 25.20 -7.55 -11.01
N SER A 34 24.43 -8.02 -10.02
CA SER A 34 24.80 -7.90 -8.60
C SER A 34 26.26 -8.24 -8.30
N ASP A 35 26.76 -9.39 -8.78
CA ASP A 35 28.14 -9.82 -8.52
C ASP A 35 29.19 -8.90 -9.17
N ASP A 36 28.90 -8.38 -10.34
CA ASP A 36 29.76 -7.45 -11.07
C ASP A 36 29.78 -6.09 -10.38
N LEU A 37 28.60 -5.64 -9.93
CA LEU A 37 28.44 -4.38 -9.21
C LEU A 37 29.16 -4.39 -7.86
N TYR A 38 29.16 -5.51 -7.12
CA TYR A 38 29.94 -5.65 -5.89
C TYR A 38 31.47 -5.58 -6.16
N LYS A 39 31.94 -6.22 -7.22
CA LYS A 39 33.33 -6.16 -7.64
C LYS A 39 33.72 -4.73 -8.05
N PHE A 40 32.86 -4.09 -8.83
CA PHE A 40 33.02 -2.71 -9.28
C PHE A 40 33.07 -1.75 -8.09
N GLY A 41 32.12 -1.85 -7.16
CA GLY A 41 32.08 -1.03 -5.96
C GLY A 41 33.33 -1.16 -5.11
N LYS A 42 33.83 -2.40 -4.91
CA LYS A 42 35.08 -2.67 -4.20
C LYS A 42 36.32 -2.11 -4.93
N LYS A 43 36.36 -2.25 -6.25
CA LYS A 43 37.48 -1.75 -7.09
C LYS A 43 37.60 -0.24 -7.06
N HIS A 44 36.46 0.46 -7.02
CA HIS A 44 36.40 1.91 -7.13
C HIS A 44 36.09 2.63 -5.82
N ASP A 45 36.06 1.89 -4.69
CA ASP A 45 35.66 2.40 -3.37
C ASP A 45 34.30 3.11 -3.38
N ILE A 46 33.33 2.50 -4.06
CA ILE A 46 31.95 3.00 -4.16
C ILE A 46 31.04 2.11 -3.33
N LYS A 47 30.17 2.73 -2.53
CA LYS A 47 29.18 2.01 -1.75
C LYS A 47 28.11 1.40 -2.67
N VAL A 48 27.71 0.17 -2.38
CA VAL A 48 26.65 -0.55 -3.08
C VAL A 48 25.47 -0.68 -2.13
N GLY A 49 24.28 -0.28 -2.55
CA GLY A 49 23.05 -0.41 -1.80
C GLY A 49 21.96 -1.07 -2.65
N HIS A 50 20.93 -1.60 -1.99
CA HIS A 50 19.78 -2.19 -2.63
C HIS A 50 18.57 -1.28 -2.47
N ILE A 51 17.76 -1.17 -3.51
CA ILE A 51 16.50 -0.38 -3.46
C ILE A 51 15.57 -0.94 -2.38
N ALA A 52 15.55 -2.28 -2.17
CA ALA A 52 14.77 -2.89 -1.10
C ALA A 52 15.15 -2.39 0.29
N ASP A 53 16.45 -2.21 0.56
CA ASP A 53 16.94 -1.69 1.84
C ASP A 53 16.57 -0.22 2.02
N LEU A 54 16.60 0.57 0.93
CA LEU A 54 16.15 1.97 0.96
C LEU A 54 14.65 2.07 1.27
N ILE A 55 13.83 1.20 0.66
CA ILE A 55 12.39 1.15 0.95
C ILE A 55 12.17 0.81 2.42
N HIS A 56 12.86 -0.20 2.94
CA HIS A 56 12.76 -0.62 4.34
C HIS A 56 13.17 0.52 5.29
N TYR A 57 14.29 1.17 5.02
CA TYR A 57 14.76 2.32 5.78
C TYR A 57 13.71 3.44 5.81
N ARG A 58 13.08 3.75 4.67
CA ARG A 58 12.06 4.80 4.58
C ARG A 58 10.81 4.44 5.36
N VAL A 59 10.34 3.18 5.26
CA VAL A 59 9.18 2.70 6.03
C VAL A 59 9.41 2.80 7.53
N GLU A 60 10.63 2.55 8.00
CA GLU A 60 10.96 2.62 9.43
C GLU A 60 11.18 4.05 9.94
N ASN A 61 11.73 4.94 9.11
CA ASN A 61 12.21 6.26 9.55
C ASN A 61 11.32 7.42 9.09
N GLU A 62 10.44 7.23 8.11
CA GLU A 62 9.51 8.25 7.63
C GLU A 62 8.09 7.97 8.10
N LYS A 63 7.43 8.98 8.63
CA LYS A 63 5.99 8.94 8.90
C LYS A 63 5.26 9.27 7.60
N THR A 64 4.92 8.25 6.84
CA THR A 64 4.21 8.41 5.56
C THR A 64 2.69 8.46 5.73
N VAL A 65 2.19 8.21 6.94
CA VAL A 65 0.77 8.22 7.27
C VAL A 65 0.51 9.16 8.44
N GLU A 66 -0.35 10.14 8.22
CA GLU A 66 -0.74 11.14 9.21
C GLU A 66 -2.21 11.02 9.57
N ARG A 67 -2.53 10.98 10.86
CA ARG A 67 -3.92 11.07 11.31
C ARG A 67 -4.42 12.50 11.18
N ILE A 68 -5.42 12.71 10.30
CA ILE A 68 -5.96 14.04 10.00
C ILE A 68 -7.26 14.35 10.74
N SER A 69 -8.06 13.34 11.12
CA SER A 69 -9.28 13.58 11.88
C SER A 69 -9.68 12.39 12.75
N GLN A 70 -10.52 12.68 13.74
CA GLN A 70 -11.20 11.71 14.58
C GLN A 70 -12.58 12.26 14.95
N ARG A 71 -13.62 11.40 14.87
CA ARG A 71 -14.98 11.77 15.30
C ARG A 71 -15.83 10.54 15.57
N PRO A 72 -16.86 10.65 16.44
CA PRO A 72 -17.90 9.64 16.52
C PRO A 72 -18.58 9.39 15.18
N PHE A 73 -18.91 8.14 14.91
CA PHE A 73 -19.52 7.72 13.66
C PHE A 73 -20.55 6.62 13.89
N LYS A 74 -21.82 6.93 13.65
CA LYS A 74 -22.94 6.01 13.82
C LYS A 74 -23.24 5.29 12.51
N THR A 75 -23.43 3.99 12.59
CA THR A 75 -23.81 3.12 11.47
C THR A 75 -24.97 2.22 11.88
N LYS A 76 -25.55 1.51 10.92
CA LYS A 76 -26.54 0.46 11.21
C LYS A 76 -25.94 -0.73 11.99
N TYR A 77 -24.62 -0.83 12.05
CA TYR A 77 -23.86 -1.85 12.78
C TYR A 77 -23.44 -1.41 14.18
N GLY A 78 -23.81 -0.20 14.60
CA GLY A 78 -23.49 0.37 15.89
C GLY A 78 -22.66 1.64 15.83
N ASP A 79 -22.18 2.05 17.00
CA ASP A 79 -21.39 3.26 17.19
C ASP A 79 -19.90 2.94 17.10
N PHE A 80 -19.18 3.72 16.30
CA PHE A 80 -17.74 3.63 16.06
C PHE A 80 -17.07 4.98 16.29
N GLU A 81 -15.76 4.99 16.49
CA GLU A 81 -14.90 6.15 16.26
C GLU A 81 -14.31 6.04 14.86
N LEU A 82 -14.53 7.07 14.05
CA LEU A 82 -13.95 7.18 12.72
C LEU A 82 -12.64 7.95 12.82
N TYR A 83 -11.58 7.35 12.29
CA TYR A 83 -10.28 7.98 12.11
C TYR A 83 -10.00 8.12 10.62
N SER A 84 -9.48 9.28 10.21
CA SER A 84 -9.02 9.50 8.84
C SER A 84 -7.51 9.68 8.86
N TYR A 85 -6.86 9.04 7.90
CA TYR A 85 -5.41 9.07 7.72
C TYR A 85 -5.07 9.52 6.31
N LEU A 86 -4.09 10.39 6.18
CA LEU A 86 -3.50 10.80 4.91
C LEU A 86 -2.24 9.98 4.66
N ASP A 87 -2.18 9.24 3.57
CA ASP A 87 -0.94 8.76 2.98
C ASP A 87 -0.27 9.92 2.25
N THR A 88 0.84 10.43 2.78
CA THR A 88 1.53 11.59 2.23
C THR A 88 2.33 11.29 0.95
N ILE A 89 2.54 10.00 0.63
CA ILE A 89 3.24 9.57 -0.58
C ILE A 89 2.28 9.61 -1.78
N HIS A 90 1.09 9.00 -1.62
CA HIS A 90 0.13 8.86 -2.71
C HIS A 90 -0.96 9.93 -2.65
N ASN A 91 -1.01 10.72 -1.57
CA ASN A 91 -2.07 11.69 -1.28
C ASN A 91 -3.46 11.03 -1.20
N ASP A 92 -3.51 9.79 -0.72
CA ASP A 92 -4.73 9.03 -0.52
C ASP A 92 -5.24 9.15 0.92
N ILE A 93 -6.56 9.18 1.08
CA ILE A 93 -7.18 9.20 2.41
C ILE A 93 -7.69 7.80 2.75
N HIS A 94 -7.20 7.24 3.83
CA HIS A 94 -7.65 5.97 4.40
C HIS A 94 -8.54 6.21 5.61
N ILE A 95 -9.44 5.26 5.89
CA ILE A 95 -10.44 5.40 6.95
C ILE A 95 -10.37 4.16 7.85
N ALA A 96 -10.33 4.39 9.18
CA ALA A 96 -10.52 3.32 10.15
C ALA A 96 -11.79 3.58 10.97
N LEU A 97 -12.63 2.55 11.08
CA LEU A 97 -13.74 2.52 12.03
C LEU A 97 -13.31 1.65 13.22
N VAL A 98 -13.30 2.24 14.39
CA VAL A 98 -12.82 1.58 15.62
C VAL A 98 -13.98 1.42 16.57
N LYS A 99 -14.19 0.19 17.06
CA LYS A 99 -15.11 -0.15 18.14
C LYS A 99 -14.33 -0.50 19.39
N GLY A 100 -14.74 0.03 20.52
CA GLY A 100 -14.09 -0.24 21.81
C GLY A 100 -12.72 0.42 21.96
N THR A 101 -11.84 -0.20 22.72
CA THR A 101 -10.51 0.33 23.03
C THR A 101 -9.43 -0.51 22.35
N VAL A 102 -8.60 0.13 21.55
CA VAL A 102 -7.44 -0.49 20.91
C VAL A 102 -6.17 -0.06 21.63
N SER A 103 -5.48 -1.00 22.24
CA SER A 103 -4.25 -0.77 22.99
C SER A 103 -3.33 -2.00 22.89
N HIS A 104 -2.11 -1.90 23.38
CA HIS A 104 -1.19 -3.05 23.47
C HIS A 104 -1.67 -4.18 24.41
N LYS A 105 -2.75 -3.95 25.18
CA LYS A 105 -3.32 -4.92 26.11
C LYS A 105 -4.61 -5.56 25.60
N THR A 106 -5.10 -5.10 24.44
CA THR A 106 -6.32 -5.62 23.81
C THR A 106 -5.95 -6.37 22.54
N GLU A 107 -6.69 -7.43 22.25
CA GLU A 107 -6.59 -8.21 21.01
C GLU A 107 -7.79 -7.88 20.12
N PRO A 108 -7.76 -6.77 19.37
CA PRO A 108 -8.88 -6.37 18.55
C PRO A 108 -9.01 -7.26 17.32
N TYR A 109 -10.24 -7.52 16.90
CA TYR A 109 -10.49 -8.03 15.57
C TYR A 109 -10.19 -6.96 14.52
N VAL A 110 -9.32 -7.26 13.57
CA VAL A 110 -8.91 -6.30 12.54
C VAL A 110 -9.29 -6.81 11.16
N ARG A 111 -10.05 -6.01 10.43
CA ARG A 111 -10.31 -6.24 9.02
C ARG A 111 -9.70 -5.13 8.19
N VAL A 112 -8.78 -5.48 7.30
CA VAL A 112 -8.28 -4.59 6.25
C VAL A 112 -9.08 -4.87 4.97
N HIS A 113 -9.63 -3.81 4.38
CA HIS A 113 -10.41 -3.86 3.15
C HIS A 113 -9.88 -2.85 2.15
N MET A 114 -9.61 -3.29 0.92
CA MET A 114 -9.29 -2.41 -0.20
C MET A 114 -10.59 -1.96 -0.86
N GLU A 115 -10.80 -0.64 -0.98
CA GLU A 115 -11.97 -0.08 -1.67
C GLU A 115 -12.07 -0.62 -3.10
N ASN A 116 -13.26 -1.12 -3.44
CA ASN A 116 -13.59 -1.57 -4.78
C ASN A 116 -15.02 -1.16 -5.13
N ILE A 117 -15.16 -0.18 -6.03
CA ILE A 117 -16.45 0.41 -6.37
C ILE A 117 -17.46 -0.62 -6.91
N PHE A 118 -17.00 -1.63 -7.65
CA PHE A 118 -17.87 -2.65 -8.24
C PHE A 118 -18.45 -3.56 -7.16
N LYS A 119 -17.62 -4.00 -6.21
CA LYS A 119 -18.02 -4.90 -5.13
C LYS A 119 -18.74 -4.17 -4.01
N ASP A 120 -18.24 -2.99 -3.63
CA ASP A 120 -18.69 -2.31 -2.42
C ASP A 120 -19.91 -1.43 -2.68
N VAL A 121 -20.02 -0.81 -3.85
CA VAL A 121 -21.10 0.12 -4.22
C VAL A 121 -22.08 -0.53 -5.19
N LEU A 122 -21.58 -1.14 -6.28
CA LEU A 122 -22.42 -1.76 -7.30
C LEU A 122 -22.84 -3.19 -6.96
N GLN A 123 -22.32 -3.75 -5.84
CA GLN A 123 -22.68 -5.06 -5.29
C GLN A 123 -22.48 -6.21 -6.29
N GLU A 124 -21.40 -6.14 -7.06
CA GLU A 124 -21.01 -7.22 -7.95
C GLU A 124 -20.89 -8.52 -7.18
N VAL A 125 -21.45 -9.61 -7.75
CA VAL A 125 -21.40 -10.95 -7.14
C VAL A 125 -19.95 -11.45 -7.15
N HIS A 126 -19.39 -11.68 -5.99
CA HIS A 126 -18.01 -12.18 -5.84
C HIS A 126 -17.91 -13.18 -4.68
N ARG A 127 -16.90 -14.04 -4.78
CA ARG A 127 -16.51 -14.90 -3.66
C ARG A 127 -15.60 -14.09 -2.74
N GLY A 128 -16.06 -13.80 -1.53
CA GLY A 128 -15.24 -13.07 -0.56
C GLY A 128 -16.05 -12.40 0.53
N PHE A 129 -15.33 -11.84 1.49
CA PHE A 129 -15.92 -11.19 2.66
C PHE A 129 -16.31 -9.76 2.30
N SER A 130 -17.61 -9.46 2.32
CA SER A 130 -18.12 -8.12 2.03
C SER A 130 -17.84 -7.13 3.17
N ILE A 131 -17.91 -5.82 2.87
CA ILE A 131 -17.88 -4.78 3.91
C ILE A 131 -18.99 -5.01 4.94
N ASN A 132 -20.19 -5.39 4.48
CA ASN A 132 -21.32 -5.63 5.35
C ASN A 132 -21.02 -6.77 6.34
N SER A 133 -20.55 -7.92 5.86
CA SER A 133 -20.19 -9.05 6.72
C SER A 133 -19.05 -8.71 7.70
N ALA A 134 -18.09 -7.90 7.27
CA ALA A 134 -16.99 -7.46 8.13
C ALA A 134 -17.48 -6.54 9.26
N LEU A 135 -18.36 -5.59 8.93
CA LEU A 135 -18.91 -4.68 9.93
C LEU A 135 -19.88 -5.39 10.88
N ASP A 136 -20.65 -6.38 10.40
CA ASP A 136 -21.47 -7.23 11.24
C ASP A 136 -20.60 -7.96 12.29
N MET A 137 -19.54 -8.64 11.87
CA MET A 137 -18.62 -9.32 12.79
C MET A 137 -17.97 -8.39 13.80
N ILE A 138 -17.52 -7.21 13.34
CA ILE A 138 -16.91 -6.22 14.25
C ILE A 138 -17.95 -5.66 15.21
N SER A 139 -19.21 -5.61 14.82
CA SER A 139 -20.29 -5.17 15.71
C SER A 139 -20.56 -6.11 16.89
N GLU A 140 -20.19 -7.39 16.76
CA GLU A 140 -20.43 -8.41 17.78
C GLU A 140 -19.29 -8.54 18.81
N VAL A 141 -18.12 -7.92 18.54
CA VAL A 141 -16.97 -7.98 19.46
C VAL A 141 -16.81 -6.70 20.26
N ASP A 142 -16.13 -6.79 21.41
CA ASP A 142 -15.88 -5.63 22.27
C ASP A 142 -14.87 -4.66 21.66
N ASN A 143 -13.85 -5.19 20.98
CA ASN A 143 -12.77 -4.40 20.38
C ASN A 143 -12.56 -4.83 18.92
N GLY A 144 -12.73 -3.90 17.99
CA GLY A 144 -12.57 -4.19 16.58
C GLY A 144 -12.17 -2.97 15.76
N VAL A 145 -11.49 -3.25 14.66
CA VAL A 145 -11.03 -2.24 13.69
C VAL A 145 -11.39 -2.67 12.28
N PHE A 146 -12.15 -1.84 11.60
CA PHE A 146 -12.33 -1.95 10.15
C PHE A 146 -11.48 -0.87 9.48
N LEU A 147 -10.46 -1.27 8.74
CA LEU A 147 -9.57 -0.38 8.00
C LEU A 147 -9.90 -0.41 6.52
N LEU A 148 -10.42 0.71 6.00
CA LEU A 148 -10.68 0.91 4.58
C LEU A 148 -9.49 1.61 3.94
N LEU A 149 -8.75 0.89 3.13
CA LEU A 149 -7.70 1.43 2.29
C LEU A 149 -8.32 1.89 0.97
N ARG A 150 -8.15 3.16 0.66
CA ARG A 150 -8.71 3.80 -0.54
C ARG A 150 -7.59 4.08 -1.53
N LYS A 151 -7.83 3.82 -2.79
CA LYS A 151 -6.93 4.16 -3.90
C LYS A 151 -7.75 4.99 -4.89
N GLN A 152 -7.56 6.30 -4.86
CA GLN A 152 -8.31 7.26 -5.70
C GLN A 152 -7.66 7.44 -7.09
N SER A 153 -7.31 6.37 -7.76
CA SER A 153 -6.75 6.51 -9.11
C SER A 153 -7.77 6.04 -10.15
N ASN A 154 -8.08 6.92 -11.11
CA ASN A 154 -8.90 6.54 -12.27
C ASN A 154 -8.33 5.33 -12.99
N GLN A 155 -7.02 5.18 -12.98
CA GLN A 155 -6.33 4.03 -13.54
C GLN A 155 -6.66 2.72 -12.80
N ALA A 156 -6.81 2.76 -11.47
CA ALA A 156 -7.23 1.58 -10.70
C ALA A 156 -8.68 1.15 -11.02
N ILE A 157 -9.54 2.10 -11.38
CA ILE A 157 -10.90 1.80 -11.83
C ILE A 157 -10.85 1.15 -13.21
N LEU A 158 -10.06 1.70 -14.14
CA LEU A 158 -9.89 1.14 -15.49
C LEU A 158 -9.30 -0.27 -15.46
N GLU A 159 -8.25 -0.49 -14.67
CA GLU A 159 -7.64 -1.81 -14.48
C GLU A 159 -8.65 -2.85 -13.92
N ASN A 160 -9.59 -2.42 -13.08
CA ASN A 160 -10.65 -3.31 -12.60
C ASN A 160 -11.69 -3.63 -13.68
N ILE A 161 -11.97 -2.70 -14.60
CA ILE A 161 -12.85 -2.94 -15.75
C ILE A 161 -12.19 -3.94 -16.70
N ASP A 162 -10.95 -3.71 -17.08
CA ASP A 162 -10.21 -4.53 -18.04
C ASP A 162 -9.95 -5.97 -17.53
N ASN A 163 -9.70 -6.12 -16.22
CA ASN A 163 -9.48 -7.45 -15.63
C ASN A 163 -10.74 -8.31 -15.51
N GLN A 164 -11.93 -7.75 -15.64
CA GLN A 164 -13.18 -8.51 -15.63
C GLN A 164 -13.44 -9.24 -16.95
N ASP A 165 -13.05 -8.63 -18.07
CA ASP A 165 -13.21 -9.27 -19.40
C ASP A 165 -12.35 -10.55 -19.53
N TYR A 166 -11.24 -10.65 -18.78
CA TYR A 166 -10.36 -11.83 -18.82
C TYR A 166 -10.87 -13.01 -17.98
N ARG A 167 -11.66 -12.78 -16.94
CA ARG A 167 -12.18 -13.84 -16.05
C ARG A 167 -13.47 -14.48 -16.54
N SER A 168 -14.25 -13.78 -17.36
CA SER A 168 -15.47 -14.33 -17.96
C SER A 168 -15.20 -15.31 -19.12
N SER A 169 -13.98 -15.31 -19.69
CA SER A 169 -13.62 -16.18 -20.81
C SER A 169 -13.03 -17.55 -20.39
N ASP A 170 -12.61 -17.72 -19.14
CA ASP A 170 -12.00 -18.98 -18.67
C ASP A 170 -12.99 -19.92 -17.92
N ASP A 171 -14.12 -19.42 -17.45
CA ASP A 171 -15.13 -20.24 -16.76
C ASP A 171 -16.07 -20.99 -17.72
N ASP A 172 -16.02 -20.73 -19.03
CA ASP A 172 -16.89 -21.37 -20.06
C ASP A 172 -16.23 -22.58 -20.75
N LYS A 173 -15.07 -23.03 -20.28
CA LYS A 173 -14.35 -24.18 -20.85
C LYS A 173 -14.14 -25.33 -19.87
N THR A 174 -15.18 -25.73 -19.14
CA THR A 174 -15.15 -27.00 -18.43
C THR A 174 -16.52 -27.67 -18.54
N PHE A 175 -16.67 -28.40 -19.61
CA PHE A 175 -17.58 -29.56 -19.70
C PHE A 175 -16.73 -30.80 -19.89
#